data_d799975e23f4dff43ac017befdfe5011
#
_entry.id   d799975e23f4dff43ac017befdfe5011
#
_cell.length_a   1.000
_cell.length_b   1.000
_cell.length_c   1.000
_cell.angle_alpha   90.00
_cell.angle_beta   90.00
_cell.angle_gamma   90.00
#
_symmetry.space_group_name_H-M   'P 1'
#
loop_
_entity.id
_entity.type
_entity.pdbx_description
1 polymer ?
#
loop_
_entity_poly.entity_id
_entity_poly.type
_entity_poly.pdbx_seq_one_letter_code
_entity_poly.pdbx_strand_id
1 'polypeptide(L)'
;MNRVLHLLALALMALALTACMPSRKDIRSARADARALQDTSTTCGLPDRCAQESALYALGESALAQSQPDAPHHEVTLLESGEDALLARINLIRAARFRLDVQSFIYAQDDSGFLVLSELLAAARRGVRVRVLLDQLYSVDDVELVAALASAHVNFELRLFNPTFGKARTGPFEFAAG
;
A
#
# COMPACT_ATOMS: atom_id res chain seq x y z
N MET A 1 -51.53 -2.93 16.88
CA MET A 1 -50.89 -1.63 16.83
C MET A 1 -49.37 -1.72 17.02
N ASN A 2 -48.83 -2.50 17.95
CA ASN A 2 -47.36 -2.61 18.19
C ASN A 2 -46.55 -3.21 17.04
N ARG A 3 -47.04 -4.19 16.28
CA ARG A 3 -46.25 -4.83 15.18
C ARG A 3 -45.99 -3.89 14.00
N VAL A 4 -46.92 -3.01 13.66
CA VAL A 4 -46.77 -2.04 12.58
C VAL A 4 -45.76 -0.95 12.99
N LEU A 5 -45.76 -0.55 14.26
CA LEU A 5 -44.83 0.41 14.80
C LEU A 5 -43.38 -0.12 14.82
N HIS A 6 -43.22 -1.41 15.16
CA HIS A 6 -41.90 -2.07 15.10
C HIS A 6 -41.38 -2.22 13.68
N LEU A 7 -42.24 -2.57 12.73
CA LEU A 7 -41.85 -2.66 11.31
C LEU A 7 -41.47 -1.32 10.72
N LEU A 8 -42.18 -0.24 11.08
CA LEU A 8 -41.84 1.13 10.69
C LEU A 8 -40.51 1.59 11.31
N ALA A 9 -40.26 1.27 12.58
CA ALA A 9 -39.00 1.61 13.24
C ALA A 9 -37.80 0.85 12.64
N LEU A 10 -37.98 -0.45 12.31
CA LEU A 10 -36.95 -1.24 11.62
C LEU A 10 -36.69 -0.73 10.20
N ALA A 11 -37.71 -0.36 9.46
CA ALA A 11 -37.57 0.23 8.12
C ALA A 11 -36.85 1.58 8.16
N LEU A 12 -37.18 2.46 9.11
CA LEU A 12 -36.50 3.75 9.34
C LEU A 12 -35.04 3.55 9.73
N MET A 13 -34.75 2.57 10.59
CA MET A 13 -33.39 2.26 10.99
C MET A 13 -32.55 1.69 9.83
N ALA A 14 -33.15 0.84 8.99
CA ALA A 14 -32.51 0.34 7.77
C ALA A 14 -32.25 1.46 6.76
N LEU A 15 -33.17 2.40 6.59
CA LEU A 15 -32.96 3.59 5.75
C LEU A 15 -31.87 4.49 6.28
N ALA A 16 -31.77 4.69 7.60
CA ALA A 16 -30.73 5.49 8.23
C ALA A 16 -29.33 4.87 8.06
N LEU A 17 -29.24 3.54 8.07
CA LEU A 17 -27.96 2.83 7.86
C LEU A 17 -27.46 2.94 6.41
N THR A 18 -28.37 3.03 5.43
CA THR A 18 -27.96 3.21 4.02
C THR A 18 -27.60 4.63 3.65
N ALA A 19 -28.06 5.62 4.41
CA ALA A 19 -27.81 7.04 4.14
C ALA A 19 -26.36 7.49 4.42
N CYS A 20 -25.59 6.72 5.20
CA CYS A 20 -24.21 7.04 5.56
C CYS A 20 -23.14 6.43 4.64
N MET A 21 -23.53 5.64 3.63
CA MET A 21 -22.55 5.08 2.70
C MET A 21 -22.29 6.04 1.53
N PRO A 22 -21.01 6.37 1.26
CA PRO A 22 -20.68 7.24 0.13
C PRO A 22 -21.13 6.56 -1.18
N SER A 23 -21.74 7.35 -2.06
CA SER A 23 -22.19 6.82 -3.34
C SER A 23 -21.00 6.44 -4.22
N ARG A 24 -21.21 5.54 -5.19
CA ARG A 24 -20.18 5.20 -6.19
C ARG A 24 -19.71 6.43 -6.97
N LYS A 25 -20.57 7.44 -7.12
CA LYS A 25 -20.23 8.69 -7.78
C LYS A 25 -19.26 9.50 -6.92
N ASP A 26 -19.52 9.61 -5.61
CA ASP A 26 -18.66 10.36 -4.68
C ASP A 26 -17.28 9.71 -4.57
N ILE A 27 -17.22 8.36 -4.52
CA ILE A 27 -15.95 7.62 -4.53
C ILE A 27 -15.17 7.87 -5.83
N ARG A 28 -15.85 7.92 -6.99
CA ARG A 28 -15.18 8.20 -8.27
C ARG A 28 -14.68 9.63 -8.34
N SER A 29 -15.49 10.60 -7.87
CA SER A 29 -15.09 12.01 -7.80
C SER A 29 -13.87 12.17 -6.90
N ALA A 30 -13.91 11.67 -5.67
CA ALA A 30 -12.79 11.74 -4.74
C ALA A 30 -11.50 11.12 -5.30
N ARG A 31 -11.63 10.01 -6.04
CA ARG A 31 -10.46 9.40 -6.72
C ARG A 31 -9.93 10.25 -7.87
N ALA A 32 -10.81 10.92 -8.63
CA ALA A 32 -10.41 11.82 -9.69
C ALA A 32 -9.69 13.04 -9.13
N ASP A 33 -10.24 13.62 -8.05
CA ASP A 33 -9.65 14.77 -7.37
C ASP A 33 -8.28 14.42 -6.77
N ALA A 34 -8.15 13.26 -6.09
CA ALA A 34 -6.88 12.80 -5.57
C ALA A 34 -5.84 12.59 -6.69
N ARG A 35 -6.24 12.04 -7.84
CA ARG A 35 -5.34 11.87 -8.99
C ARG A 35 -4.91 13.18 -9.60
N ALA A 36 -5.80 14.19 -9.64
CA ALA A 36 -5.47 15.51 -10.16
C ALA A 36 -4.43 16.25 -9.31
N LEU A 37 -4.32 15.90 -8.02
CA LEU A 37 -3.36 16.46 -7.09
C LEU A 37 -2.02 15.69 -7.05
N GLN A 38 -1.94 14.53 -7.72
CA GLN A 38 -0.71 13.72 -7.70
C GLN A 38 0.45 14.45 -8.37
N ASP A 39 1.63 14.38 -7.74
CA ASP A 39 2.89 14.80 -8.36
C ASP A 39 3.19 13.86 -9.54
N THR A 40 3.47 14.46 -10.70
CA THR A 40 3.83 13.75 -11.94
C THR A 40 5.29 13.94 -12.31
N SER A 41 6.05 14.72 -11.53
CA SER A 41 7.44 15.00 -11.81
C SER A 41 8.32 13.76 -11.65
N THR A 42 9.32 13.62 -12.51
CA THR A 42 10.33 12.56 -12.39
C THR A 42 11.69 13.18 -12.14
N THR A 43 12.41 12.65 -11.15
CA THR A 43 13.75 13.10 -10.77
C THR A 43 14.85 12.46 -11.63
N CYS A 44 14.48 11.52 -12.50
CA CYS A 44 15.41 10.83 -13.37
C CYS A 44 14.86 10.70 -14.78
N GLY A 45 15.61 11.22 -15.76
CA GLY A 45 15.25 11.12 -17.18
C GLY A 45 15.52 9.75 -17.81
N LEU A 46 16.26 8.87 -17.12
CA LEU A 46 16.65 7.54 -17.61
C LEU A 46 16.35 6.50 -16.52
N PRO A 47 15.17 5.87 -16.53
CA PRO A 47 14.68 5.04 -15.42
C PRO A 47 15.63 3.94 -14.96
N ASP A 48 16.30 3.26 -15.87
CA ASP A 48 17.23 2.17 -15.57
C ASP A 48 18.58 2.63 -14.99
N ARG A 49 18.94 3.91 -15.16
CA ARG A 49 20.19 4.48 -14.65
C ARG A 49 20.05 5.21 -13.31
N CYS A 50 18.83 5.38 -12.81
CA CYS A 50 18.56 6.06 -11.57
C CYS A 50 18.50 5.12 -10.36
N ALA A 51 18.44 3.83 -10.60
CA ALA A 51 18.54 2.83 -9.56
C ALA A 51 19.99 2.74 -9.07
N GLN A 52 20.14 2.54 -7.77
CA GLN A 52 21.45 2.30 -7.17
C GLN A 52 21.89 0.87 -7.44
N GLU A 53 23.19 0.65 -7.58
CA GLU A 53 23.74 -0.70 -7.62
C GLU A 53 23.51 -1.40 -6.28
N SER A 54 23.23 -2.70 -6.33
CA SER A 54 22.95 -3.50 -5.14
C SER A 54 23.53 -4.90 -5.32
N ALA A 55 24.22 -5.39 -4.31
CA ALA A 55 24.71 -6.78 -4.28
C ALA A 55 23.55 -7.78 -4.38
N LEU A 56 22.38 -7.47 -3.78
CA LEU A 56 21.19 -8.32 -3.88
C LEU A 56 20.62 -8.34 -5.31
N TYR A 57 20.69 -7.24 -6.02
CA TYR A 57 20.29 -7.20 -7.42
C TYR A 57 21.23 -8.07 -8.28
N ALA A 58 22.55 -7.95 -8.07
CA ALA A 58 23.54 -8.74 -8.79
C ALA A 58 23.38 -10.25 -8.53
N LEU A 59 23.06 -10.65 -7.29
CA LEU A 59 22.71 -12.05 -6.97
C LEU A 59 21.47 -12.53 -7.71
N GLY A 60 20.41 -11.70 -7.77
CA GLY A 60 19.20 -12.00 -8.53
C GLY A 60 19.47 -12.18 -10.05
N GLU A 61 20.25 -11.32 -10.64
CA GLU A 61 20.67 -11.45 -12.06
C GLU A 61 21.49 -12.72 -12.29
N SER A 62 22.41 -13.04 -11.36
CA SER A 62 23.20 -14.27 -11.41
C SER A 62 22.32 -15.53 -11.33
N ALA A 63 21.36 -15.55 -10.39
CA ALA A 63 20.41 -16.65 -10.25
C ALA A 63 19.57 -16.84 -11.51
N LEU A 64 19.10 -15.73 -12.09
CA LEU A 64 18.33 -15.75 -13.33
C LEU A 64 19.15 -16.30 -14.51
N ALA A 65 20.41 -15.89 -14.64
CA ALA A 65 21.30 -16.35 -15.69
C ALA A 65 21.64 -17.86 -15.58
N GLN A 66 21.64 -18.41 -14.38
CA GLN A 66 21.88 -19.82 -14.10
C GLN A 66 20.61 -20.69 -14.16
N SER A 67 19.42 -20.07 -14.20
CA SER A 67 18.15 -20.78 -14.22
C SER A 67 17.88 -21.45 -15.56
N GLN A 68 17.34 -22.67 -15.50
CA GLN A 68 16.83 -23.41 -16.64
C GLN A 68 15.31 -23.64 -16.45
N PRO A 69 14.52 -23.83 -17.53
CA PRO A 69 13.08 -24.04 -17.41
C PRO A 69 12.69 -25.16 -16.45
N ASP A 70 13.45 -26.25 -16.44
CA ASP A 70 13.19 -27.45 -15.65
C ASP A 70 13.97 -27.49 -14.33
N ALA A 71 14.92 -26.56 -14.15
CA ALA A 71 15.81 -26.48 -12.98
C ALA A 71 16.08 -25.00 -12.62
N PRO A 72 15.10 -24.33 -12.01
CA PRO A 72 15.29 -22.93 -11.61
C PRO A 72 16.33 -22.82 -10.51
N HIS A 73 17.23 -21.86 -10.65
CA HIS A 73 18.22 -21.53 -9.62
C HIS A 73 17.67 -20.45 -8.69
N HIS A 74 17.82 -20.64 -7.40
CA HIS A 74 17.35 -19.73 -6.37
C HIS A 74 18.48 -19.34 -5.44
N GLU A 75 18.62 -18.04 -5.20
CA GLU A 75 19.49 -17.53 -4.14
C GLU A 75 18.63 -17.24 -2.90
N VAL A 76 19.08 -17.75 -1.76
CA VAL A 76 18.38 -17.56 -0.47
C VAL A 76 19.35 -16.96 0.52
N THR A 77 18.93 -15.85 1.13
CA THR A 77 19.69 -15.18 2.19
C THR A 77 18.86 -15.19 3.47
N LEU A 78 19.44 -15.69 4.55
CA LEU A 78 18.83 -15.61 5.88
C LEU A 78 19.15 -14.24 6.50
N LEU A 79 18.11 -13.53 6.91
CA LEU A 79 18.21 -12.25 7.61
C LEU A 79 17.82 -12.51 9.08
N GLU A 80 18.82 -12.59 9.96
CA GLU A 80 18.61 -12.98 11.37
C GLU A 80 18.23 -11.81 12.26
N SER A 81 18.54 -10.56 11.85
CA SER A 81 18.22 -9.36 12.61
C SER A 81 17.23 -8.46 11.91
N GLY A 82 16.48 -7.66 12.67
CA GLY A 82 15.58 -6.64 12.12
C GLY A 82 16.35 -5.55 11.37
N GLU A 83 17.56 -5.24 11.79
CA GLU A 83 18.44 -4.26 11.14
C GLU A 83 18.87 -4.76 9.75
N ASP A 84 19.35 -5.98 9.62
CA ASP A 84 19.71 -6.57 8.33
C ASP A 84 18.50 -6.65 7.39
N ALA A 85 17.33 -7.00 7.93
CA ALA A 85 16.09 -7.03 7.16
C ALA A 85 15.67 -5.64 6.67
N LEU A 86 15.85 -4.59 7.47
CA LEU A 86 15.59 -3.22 7.08
C LEU A 86 16.55 -2.76 6.00
N LEU A 87 17.87 -2.97 6.21
CA LEU A 87 18.91 -2.59 5.24
C LEU A 87 18.72 -3.31 3.90
N ALA A 88 18.43 -4.62 3.90
CA ALA A 88 18.14 -5.37 2.69
C ALA A 88 16.93 -4.79 1.95
N ARG A 89 15.85 -4.47 2.66
CA ARG A 89 14.65 -3.85 2.08
C ARG A 89 14.95 -2.49 1.45
N ILE A 90 15.67 -1.61 2.15
CA ILE A 90 16.07 -0.30 1.62
C ILE A 90 16.94 -0.45 0.37
N ASN A 91 17.92 -1.36 0.38
CA ASN A 91 18.76 -1.63 -0.79
C ASN A 91 17.93 -2.11 -1.99
N LEU A 92 16.97 -3.02 -1.80
CA LEU A 92 16.09 -3.49 -2.88
C LEU A 92 15.23 -2.35 -3.44
N ILE A 93 14.68 -1.49 -2.58
CA ILE A 93 13.89 -0.33 -3.01
C ILE A 93 14.75 0.64 -3.85
N ARG A 94 15.97 0.92 -3.40
CA ARG A 94 16.90 1.81 -4.11
C ARG A 94 17.41 1.22 -5.42
N ALA A 95 17.54 -0.10 -5.51
CA ALA A 95 17.96 -0.81 -6.71
C ALA A 95 16.82 -1.05 -7.72
N ALA A 96 15.57 -0.84 -7.34
CA ALA A 96 14.43 -1.06 -8.22
C ALA A 96 14.45 -0.11 -9.44
N ARG A 97 14.20 -0.69 -10.64
CA ARG A 97 14.24 0.03 -11.93
C ARG A 97 12.86 0.23 -12.53
N PHE A 98 11.96 -0.73 -12.40
CA PHE A 98 10.69 -0.74 -13.13
C PHE A 98 9.48 -0.78 -12.22
N ARG A 99 9.47 -1.69 -11.24
CA ARG A 99 8.31 -1.94 -10.40
C ARG A 99 8.70 -2.43 -9.02
N LEU A 100 7.92 -1.98 -8.02
CA LEU A 100 7.92 -2.48 -6.65
C LEU A 100 6.49 -2.86 -6.28
N ASP A 101 6.29 -4.10 -5.86
CA ASP A 101 5.06 -4.59 -5.26
C ASP A 101 5.35 -4.92 -3.80
N VAL A 102 4.75 -4.16 -2.90
CA VAL A 102 4.96 -4.27 -1.46
C VAL A 102 3.66 -4.68 -0.80
N GLN A 103 3.69 -5.76 -0.03
CA GLN A 103 2.57 -6.20 0.77
C GLN A 103 3.02 -6.32 2.23
N SER A 104 2.25 -5.73 3.14
CA SER A 104 2.52 -5.84 4.57
C SER A 104 1.22 -6.03 5.35
N PHE A 105 1.25 -7.00 6.27
CA PHE A 105 0.17 -7.23 7.22
C PHE A 105 0.22 -6.20 8.34
N ILE A 106 1.41 -5.90 8.85
CA ILE A 106 1.64 -4.87 9.86
C ILE A 106 2.53 -3.79 9.26
N TYR A 107 2.08 -2.54 9.34
CA TYR A 107 2.88 -1.37 9.04
C TYR A 107 2.84 -0.44 10.26
N ALA A 108 3.96 -0.32 10.95
CA ALA A 108 4.10 0.60 12.08
C ALA A 108 4.43 2.01 11.59
N GLN A 109 3.81 3.02 12.20
CA GLN A 109 4.11 4.43 11.96
C GLN A 109 5.26 4.88 12.88
N ASP A 110 6.37 4.16 12.80
CA ASP A 110 7.62 4.44 13.50
C ASP A 110 8.72 4.90 12.53
N ASP A 111 9.92 5.18 13.04
CA ASP A 111 11.03 5.66 12.25
C ASP A 111 11.40 4.72 11.10
N SER A 112 11.34 3.40 11.32
CA SER A 112 11.63 2.41 10.28
C SER A 112 10.53 2.34 9.22
N GLY A 113 9.27 2.43 9.62
CA GLY A 113 8.13 2.53 8.70
C GLY A 113 8.18 3.79 7.85
N PHE A 114 8.44 4.95 8.46
CA PHE A 114 8.60 6.21 7.74
C PHE A 114 9.81 6.19 6.80
N LEU A 115 10.92 5.56 7.19
CA LEU A 115 12.08 5.38 6.31
C LEU A 115 11.71 4.56 5.08
N VAL A 116 11.09 3.39 5.25
CA VAL A 116 10.65 2.55 4.13
C VAL A 116 9.69 3.31 3.21
N LEU A 117 8.71 4.02 3.78
CA LEU A 117 7.76 4.79 3.00
C LEU A 117 8.41 5.92 2.20
N SER A 118 9.35 6.65 2.79
CA SER A 118 10.09 7.72 2.10
C SER A 118 10.92 7.19 0.94
N GLU A 119 11.55 6.03 1.10
CA GLU A 119 12.29 5.37 0.01
C GLU A 119 11.37 4.87 -1.12
N LEU A 120 10.18 4.36 -0.78
CA LEU A 120 9.17 3.98 -1.77
C LEU A 120 8.66 5.18 -2.57
N LEU A 121 8.42 6.32 -1.91
CA LEU A 121 8.06 7.57 -2.59
C LEU A 121 9.21 8.11 -3.43
N ALA A 122 10.45 8.01 -2.94
CA ALA A 122 11.64 8.36 -3.73
C ALA A 122 11.77 7.47 -4.97
N ALA A 123 11.47 6.17 -4.85
CA ALA A 123 11.43 5.26 -6.01
C ALA A 123 10.34 5.67 -7.02
N ALA A 124 9.14 6.02 -6.55
CA ALA A 124 8.06 6.52 -7.42
C ALA A 124 8.47 7.78 -8.19
N ARG A 125 9.15 8.73 -7.53
CA ARG A 125 9.71 9.93 -8.15
C ARG A 125 10.83 9.64 -9.15
N ARG A 126 11.54 8.53 -9.01
CA ARG A 126 12.51 8.05 -10.03
C ARG A 126 11.84 7.42 -11.25
N GLY A 127 10.52 7.27 -11.26
CA GLY A 127 9.76 6.64 -12.35
C GLY A 127 9.42 5.17 -12.10
N VAL A 128 9.79 4.60 -10.96
CA VAL A 128 9.45 3.21 -10.59
C VAL A 128 7.97 3.14 -10.24
N ARG A 129 7.24 2.18 -10.81
CA ARG A 129 5.85 1.92 -10.42
C ARG A 129 5.82 1.23 -9.06
N VAL A 130 5.33 1.92 -8.06
CA VAL A 130 5.22 1.42 -6.69
C VAL A 130 3.76 1.10 -6.37
N ARG A 131 3.48 -0.13 -5.94
CA ARG A 131 2.19 -0.56 -5.44
C ARG A 131 2.34 -1.10 -4.04
N VAL A 132 1.58 -0.55 -3.11
CA VAL A 132 1.60 -0.92 -1.70
C VAL A 132 0.23 -1.44 -1.31
N LEU A 133 0.18 -2.64 -0.73
CA LEU A 133 -1.01 -3.23 -0.14
C LEU A 133 -0.79 -3.38 1.36
N LEU A 134 -1.57 -2.66 2.17
CA LEU A 134 -1.52 -2.73 3.62
C LEU A 134 -2.82 -3.30 4.16
N ASP A 135 -2.73 -4.12 5.20
CA ASP A 135 -3.91 -4.50 5.97
C ASP A 135 -4.30 -3.37 6.92
N GLN A 136 -5.52 -2.86 6.79
CA GLN A 136 -5.98 -1.73 7.60
C GLN A 136 -6.14 -2.11 9.09
N LEU A 137 -6.31 -3.41 9.38
CA LEU A 137 -6.52 -3.90 10.74
C LEU A 137 -5.34 -3.56 11.67
N TYR A 138 -4.10 -3.62 11.15
CA TYR A 138 -2.87 -3.47 11.93
C TYR A 138 -1.90 -2.42 11.39
N SER A 139 -2.28 -1.65 10.37
CA SER A 139 -1.30 -0.81 9.70
C SER A 139 -1.53 0.68 9.92
N VAL A 140 -2.54 1.25 9.31
CA VAL A 140 -2.67 2.70 9.25
C VAL A 140 -3.94 3.15 9.94
N ASP A 141 -3.82 3.85 11.05
CA ASP A 141 -4.94 4.43 11.78
C ASP A 141 -5.14 5.94 11.51
N ASP A 142 -4.22 6.54 10.76
CA ASP A 142 -4.28 7.95 10.37
C ASP A 142 -4.87 8.10 8.95
N VAL A 143 -6.10 8.60 8.88
CA VAL A 143 -6.82 8.83 7.62
C VAL A 143 -6.13 9.90 6.76
N GLU A 144 -5.52 10.90 7.39
CA GLU A 144 -4.82 11.98 6.69
C GLU A 144 -3.57 11.43 5.99
N LEU A 145 -2.82 10.56 6.65
CA LEU A 145 -1.68 9.87 6.05
C LEU A 145 -2.11 9.01 4.85
N VAL A 146 -3.21 8.24 4.98
CA VAL A 146 -3.74 7.43 3.87
C VAL A 146 -4.12 8.32 2.68
N ALA A 147 -4.79 9.45 2.93
CA ALA A 147 -5.19 10.40 1.90
C ALA A 147 -3.96 11.06 1.24
N ALA A 148 -2.98 11.46 2.04
CA ALA A 148 -1.72 12.02 1.56
C ALA A 148 -0.97 11.03 0.66
N LEU A 149 -0.87 9.77 1.07
CA LEU A 149 -0.22 8.72 0.28
C LEU A 149 -0.96 8.40 -1.02
N ALA A 150 -2.30 8.37 -0.98
CA ALA A 150 -3.12 8.13 -2.17
C ALA A 150 -2.97 9.22 -3.24
N SER A 151 -2.57 10.44 -2.84
CA SER A 151 -2.36 11.59 -3.71
C SER A 151 -0.88 11.97 -3.90
N ALA A 152 0.08 11.23 -3.33
CA ALA A 152 1.47 11.65 -3.27
C ALA A 152 2.16 11.70 -4.65
N HIS A 153 2.01 10.66 -5.49
CA HIS A 153 2.68 10.60 -6.78
C HIS A 153 1.95 9.68 -7.75
N VAL A 154 1.97 10.00 -9.07
CA VAL A 154 1.30 9.22 -10.12
C VAL A 154 1.80 7.76 -10.21
N ASN A 155 3.06 7.52 -9.87
CA ASN A 155 3.67 6.18 -9.85
C ASN A 155 3.52 5.46 -8.49
N PHE A 156 2.83 6.05 -7.51
CA PHE A 156 2.60 5.46 -6.20
C PHE A 156 1.12 5.11 -6.01
N GLU A 157 0.84 3.83 -5.80
CA GLU A 157 -0.52 3.33 -5.57
C GLU A 157 -0.58 2.66 -4.19
N LEU A 158 -1.44 3.18 -3.30
CA LEU A 158 -1.78 2.55 -2.03
C LEU A 158 -3.14 1.87 -2.14
N ARG A 159 -3.21 0.62 -1.68
CA ARG A 159 -4.46 -0.12 -1.47
C ARG A 159 -4.52 -0.63 -0.04
N LEU A 160 -5.73 -0.66 0.49
CA LEU A 160 -6.01 -1.24 1.79
C LEU A 160 -6.75 -2.57 1.60
N PHE A 161 -6.29 -3.58 2.31
CA PHE A 161 -6.99 -4.84 2.52
C PHE A 161 -7.82 -4.72 3.80
N ASN A 162 -8.97 -5.36 3.89
CA ASN A 162 -9.93 -5.23 5.00
C ASN A 162 -10.26 -3.77 5.35
N PRO A 163 -10.72 -2.94 4.39
CA PRO A 163 -10.97 -1.53 4.66
C PRO A 163 -12.14 -1.39 5.64
N THR A 164 -11.93 -0.64 6.71
CA THR A 164 -12.99 -0.28 7.67
C THR A 164 -13.77 0.91 7.14
N PHE A 165 -15.10 0.81 7.19
CA PHE A 165 -15.98 1.86 6.66
C PHE A 165 -16.01 3.07 7.59
N GLY A 166 -15.41 4.17 7.15
CA GLY A 166 -15.46 5.46 7.84
C GLY A 166 -14.67 5.56 9.15
N LYS A 167 -13.81 4.59 9.43
CA LYS A 167 -12.92 4.60 10.61
C LYS A 167 -11.49 4.31 10.20
N ALA A 168 -10.55 4.92 10.90
CA ALA A 168 -9.14 4.66 10.71
C ALA A 168 -8.70 3.32 11.33
N ARG A 169 -9.37 2.88 12.39
CA ARG A 169 -9.13 1.61 13.08
C ARG A 169 -10.34 0.70 13.05
N THR A 170 -10.08 -0.60 12.93
CA THR A 170 -11.08 -1.64 13.09
C THR A 170 -11.51 -1.73 14.56
N GLY A 171 -12.81 -1.63 14.82
CA GLY A 171 -13.36 -1.88 16.14
C GLY A 171 -13.45 -3.39 16.44
N PRO A 172 -13.64 -3.79 17.72
CA PRO A 172 -13.72 -5.20 18.10
C PRO A 172 -14.85 -5.95 17.41
N PHE A 173 -15.94 -5.28 17.03
CA PHE A 173 -17.05 -5.88 16.30
C PHE A 173 -16.74 -6.12 14.81
N GLU A 174 -15.97 -5.25 14.19
CA GLU A 174 -15.53 -5.38 12.80
C GLU A 174 -14.48 -6.49 12.66
N PHE A 175 -13.65 -6.69 13.70
CA PHE A 175 -12.72 -7.80 13.78
C PHE A 175 -13.42 -9.17 13.84
N ALA A 176 -14.57 -9.25 14.51
CA ALA A 176 -15.33 -10.50 14.65
C ALA A 176 -16.19 -10.82 13.43
N ALA A 177 -16.40 -9.87 12.52
CA ALA A 177 -17.26 -10.00 11.33
C ALA A 177 -16.50 -10.22 10.02
N GLY A 178 -15.17 -10.06 10.00
CA GLY A 178 -14.28 -10.30 8.86
C GLY A 178 -13.62 -11.64 8.94
#